data_d6205b1d3f4e16c27af0745400884225
#
_entry.id   d6205b1d3f4e16c27af0745400884225
#
_cell.length_a   1.000
_cell.length_b   1.000
_cell.length_c   1.000
_cell.angle_alpha   90.00
_cell.angle_beta   90.00
_cell.angle_gamma   90.00
#
_symmetry.space_group_name_H-M   'P 1'
#
loop_
_entity.id
_entity.type
_entity.pdbx_description
1 polymer ?
#
loop_
_entity_poly.entity_id
_entity_poly.type
_entity_poly.pdbx_seq_one_letter_code
_entity_poly.pdbx_strand_id
1 'polypeptide(L)'
;GSEMCIRDRGEGLGYYGLANNIAMSVGPMVGLFLHDAYSFEVIFVCSLISCSLGFAMASLVKAPVKAPVKREPVSLDRFILVKGIPAGVDLLMLSIPYGMTTTYVAMYARQIGITHGMGVFFTLMAVGMAISRIFSGRQVDKGRVTRVIAWGMYLVCLCFFALSSCAMLMRLNETLSLWIFFGVALFLGVGFGTMFPAFNTLFVNLAPNNQRGTATSTYLTSWDVGIGIGLLLGGYIAQISTFDKAYLFGACLTVTSIVYFQWKVAPHFERNKLR
;
A
#
# COMPACT_ATOMS: atom_id res chain seq x y z
N GLY A 1 -8.48 -8.81 -34.14
CA GLY A 1 -8.08 -9.83 -33.11
C GLY A 1 -7.09 -9.30 -32.10
N SER A 2 -6.20 -8.37 -32.44
CA SER A 2 -5.15 -7.87 -31.53
C SER A 2 -5.65 -6.83 -30.51
N GLU A 3 -6.64 -6.05 -30.84
CA GLU A 3 -7.18 -5.01 -29.94
C GLU A 3 -8.01 -5.57 -28.80
N MET A 4 -8.77 -6.66 -29.04
CA MET A 4 -9.53 -7.33 -27.98
C MET A 4 -8.60 -7.91 -26.90
N CYS A 5 -7.47 -8.51 -27.28
CA CYS A 5 -6.49 -9.03 -26.31
C CYS A 5 -5.84 -7.97 -25.43
N ILE A 6 -5.74 -6.69 -25.89
CA ILE A 6 -5.14 -5.60 -25.11
C ILE A 6 -6.16 -5.08 -24.07
N ARG A 7 -7.43 -4.99 -24.44
CA ARG A 7 -8.52 -4.55 -23.57
C ARG A 7 -8.75 -5.56 -22.43
N ASP A 8 -8.84 -6.86 -22.77
CA ASP A 8 -9.01 -7.95 -21.80
C ASP A 8 -7.83 -8.05 -20.81
N ARG A 9 -6.61 -7.75 -21.27
CA ARG A 9 -5.43 -7.73 -20.41
C ARG A 9 -5.44 -6.59 -19.40
N GLY A 10 -5.91 -5.40 -19.78
CA GLY A 10 -6.05 -4.26 -18.87
C GLY A 10 -7.11 -4.51 -17.80
N GLU A 11 -8.22 -5.11 -18.20
CA GLU A 11 -9.32 -5.47 -17.31
C GLU A 11 -8.89 -6.58 -16.32
N GLY A 12 -8.20 -7.63 -16.78
CA GLY A 12 -7.66 -8.68 -15.92
C GLY A 12 -6.64 -8.17 -14.90
N LEU A 13 -5.75 -7.24 -15.27
CA LEU A 13 -4.83 -6.59 -14.34
C LEU A 13 -5.59 -5.72 -13.30
N GLY A 14 -6.69 -5.09 -13.70
CA GLY A 14 -7.58 -4.36 -12.81
C GLY A 14 -8.21 -5.25 -11.74
N TYR A 15 -8.75 -6.40 -12.13
CA TYR A 15 -9.31 -7.39 -11.20
C TYR A 15 -8.25 -7.97 -10.26
N TYR A 16 -7.05 -8.28 -10.77
CA TYR A 16 -5.93 -8.74 -9.95
C TYR A 16 -5.54 -7.70 -8.89
N GLY A 17 -5.40 -6.44 -9.30
CA GLY A 17 -5.10 -5.35 -8.37
C GLY A 17 -6.20 -5.14 -7.34
N LEU A 18 -7.47 -5.28 -7.72
CA LEU A 18 -8.60 -5.20 -6.82
C LEU A 18 -8.58 -6.34 -5.78
N ALA A 19 -8.37 -7.58 -6.23
CA ALA A 19 -8.30 -8.76 -5.36
C ALA A 19 -7.16 -8.62 -4.35
N ASN A 20 -5.96 -8.19 -4.78
CA ASN A 20 -4.82 -7.95 -3.90
C ASN A 20 -5.13 -6.91 -2.83
N ASN A 21 -5.75 -5.79 -3.20
CA ASN A 21 -6.11 -4.73 -2.25
C ASN A 21 -7.18 -5.17 -1.24
N ILE A 22 -8.16 -5.97 -1.67
CA ILE A 22 -9.16 -6.55 -0.77
C ILE A 22 -8.46 -7.49 0.22
N ALA A 23 -7.57 -8.36 -0.26
CA ALA A 23 -6.83 -9.28 0.59
C ALA A 23 -5.98 -8.55 1.64
N MET A 24 -5.26 -7.49 1.24
CA MET A 24 -4.44 -6.68 2.15
C MET A 24 -5.27 -5.92 3.20
N SER A 25 -6.51 -5.60 2.90
CA SER A 25 -7.40 -4.90 3.82
C SER A 25 -8.16 -5.86 4.74
N VAL A 26 -8.68 -6.94 4.17
CA VAL A 26 -9.51 -7.93 4.90
C VAL A 26 -8.65 -8.87 5.75
N GLY A 27 -7.45 -9.21 5.28
CA GLY A 27 -6.55 -10.15 5.96
C GLY A 27 -6.28 -9.80 7.41
N PRO A 28 -5.73 -8.61 7.72
CA PRO A 28 -5.48 -8.18 9.10
C PRO A 28 -6.75 -8.08 9.95
N MET A 29 -7.87 -7.64 9.35
CA MET A 29 -9.17 -7.57 10.04
C MET A 29 -9.62 -8.96 10.50
N VAL A 30 -9.65 -9.92 9.59
CA VAL A 30 -10.05 -11.31 9.89
C VAL A 30 -9.06 -11.96 10.85
N GLY A 31 -7.76 -11.75 10.64
CA GLY A 31 -6.71 -12.30 11.51
C GLY A 31 -6.85 -11.83 12.96
N LEU A 32 -7.08 -10.53 13.18
CA LEU A 32 -7.29 -9.99 14.53
C LEU A 32 -8.62 -10.43 15.13
N PHE A 33 -9.69 -10.48 14.34
CA PHE A 33 -10.97 -11.00 14.81
C PHE A 33 -10.85 -12.46 15.28
N LEU A 34 -10.17 -13.30 14.49
CA LEU A 34 -9.93 -14.70 14.86
C LEU A 34 -9.01 -14.80 16.09
N HIS A 35 -8.03 -13.91 16.22
CA HIS A 35 -7.14 -13.87 17.39
C HIS A 35 -7.89 -13.50 18.67
N ASP A 36 -8.83 -12.55 18.61
CA ASP A 36 -9.60 -12.12 19.75
C ASP A 36 -10.68 -13.14 20.16
N ALA A 37 -11.21 -13.91 19.19
CA ALA A 37 -12.31 -14.87 19.42
C ALA A 37 -11.84 -16.32 19.63
N TYR A 38 -10.67 -16.70 19.09
CA TYR A 38 -10.19 -18.07 19.03
C TYR A 38 -8.68 -18.17 19.33
N SER A 39 -8.16 -19.41 19.33
CA SER A 39 -6.72 -19.68 19.50
C SER A 39 -5.92 -19.42 18.21
N PHE A 40 -4.59 -19.28 18.35
CA PHE A 40 -3.69 -19.15 17.21
C PHE A 40 -3.78 -20.33 16.23
N GLU A 41 -4.06 -21.54 16.73
CA GLU A 41 -4.23 -22.73 15.89
C GLU A 41 -5.34 -22.56 14.86
N VAL A 42 -6.46 -21.95 15.26
CA VAL A 42 -7.59 -21.67 14.34
C VAL A 42 -7.16 -20.73 13.21
N ILE A 43 -6.34 -19.73 13.51
CA ILE A 43 -5.82 -18.80 12.50
C ILE A 43 -4.97 -19.55 11.47
N PHE A 44 -4.07 -20.43 11.93
CA PHE A 44 -3.24 -21.22 11.03
C PHE A 44 -4.04 -22.21 10.20
N VAL A 45 -5.05 -22.85 10.77
CA VAL A 45 -5.94 -23.78 10.05
C VAL A 45 -6.75 -23.01 8.99
N CYS A 46 -7.33 -21.85 9.31
CA CYS A 46 -8.03 -21.00 8.35
C CYS A 46 -7.10 -20.54 7.21
N SER A 47 -5.86 -20.17 7.54
CA SER A 47 -4.86 -19.80 6.55
C SER A 47 -4.50 -20.97 5.64
N LEU A 48 -4.31 -22.16 6.20
CA LEU A 48 -4.02 -23.37 5.44
C LEU A 48 -5.16 -23.74 4.48
N ILE A 49 -6.41 -23.66 4.95
CA ILE A 49 -7.60 -23.92 4.11
C ILE A 49 -7.65 -22.89 2.97
N SER A 50 -7.46 -21.60 3.26
CA SER A 50 -7.48 -20.54 2.25
C SER A 50 -6.39 -20.72 1.19
N CYS A 51 -5.16 -21.04 1.62
CA CYS A 51 -4.05 -21.33 0.71
C CYS A 51 -4.31 -22.58 -0.14
N SER A 52 -4.84 -23.66 0.47
CA SER A 52 -5.17 -24.89 -0.25
C SER A 52 -6.25 -24.66 -1.29
N LEU A 53 -7.27 -23.88 -0.97
CA LEU A 53 -8.33 -23.49 -1.91
C LEU A 53 -7.77 -22.65 -3.06
N GLY A 54 -6.91 -21.68 -2.76
CA GLY A 54 -6.22 -20.86 -3.76
C GLY A 54 -5.35 -21.72 -4.69
N PHE A 55 -4.60 -22.68 -4.15
CA PHE A 55 -3.81 -23.63 -4.93
C PHE A 55 -4.68 -24.52 -5.83
N ALA A 56 -5.77 -25.05 -5.29
CA ALA A 56 -6.73 -25.84 -6.07
C ALA A 56 -7.33 -25.03 -7.23
N MET A 57 -7.74 -23.79 -6.99
CA MET A 57 -8.25 -22.89 -8.03
C MET A 57 -7.17 -22.55 -9.07
N ALA A 58 -5.95 -22.29 -8.65
CA ALA A 58 -4.84 -22.01 -9.55
C ALA A 58 -4.48 -23.19 -10.44
N SER A 59 -4.58 -24.43 -9.94
CA SER A 59 -4.32 -25.66 -10.72
C SER A 59 -5.39 -25.93 -11.80
N LEU A 60 -6.59 -25.37 -11.65
CA LEU A 60 -7.65 -25.46 -12.66
C LEU A 60 -7.46 -24.47 -13.83
N VAL A 61 -6.59 -23.47 -13.68
CA VAL A 61 -6.33 -22.47 -14.72
C VAL A 61 -5.45 -23.07 -15.82
N LYS A 62 -6.00 -23.21 -17.01
CA LYS A 62 -5.25 -23.63 -18.21
C LYS A 62 -4.46 -22.44 -18.75
N ALA A 63 -3.14 -22.44 -18.53
CA ALA A 63 -2.27 -21.42 -19.11
C ALA A 63 -2.23 -21.57 -20.64
N PRO A 64 -2.43 -20.49 -21.43
CA PRO A 64 -2.27 -20.56 -22.88
C PRO A 64 -0.81 -20.88 -23.22
N VAL A 65 -0.61 -21.82 -24.15
CA VAL A 65 0.71 -22.17 -24.65
C VAL A 65 1.29 -20.94 -25.36
N LYS A 66 2.30 -20.31 -24.77
CA LYS A 66 3.01 -19.20 -25.40
C LYS A 66 3.97 -19.76 -26.43
N ALA A 67 3.97 -19.19 -27.64
CA ALA A 67 5.02 -19.43 -28.62
C ALA A 67 6.40 -19.13 -27.98
N PRO A 68 7.44 -19.93 -28.32
CA PRO A 68 8.78 -19.73 -27.75
C PRO A 68 9.28 -18.31 -28.08
N VAL A 69 9.43 -17.49 -27.05
CA VAL A 69 9.99 -16.15 -27.19
C VAL A 69 11.50 -16.29 -27.35
N LYS A 70 12.08 -15.70 -28.40
CA LYS A 70 13.54 -15.61 -28.55
C LYS A 70 14.14 -15.10 -27.25
N ARG A 71 15.08 -15.87 -26.68
CA ARG A 71 15.82 -15.47 -25.48
C ARG A 71 16.77 -14.35 -25.88
N GLU A 72 16.38 -13.13 -25.62
CA GLU A 72 17.27 -11.98 -25.70
C GLU A 72 18.15 -11.91 -24.44
N PRO A 73 19.35 -11.32 -24.50
CA PRO A 73 20.25 -11.24 -23.36
C PRO A 73 19.57 -10.54 -22.17
N VAL A 74 19.88 -11.03 -20.98
CA VAL A 74 19.36 -10.48 -19.71
C VAL A 74 20.02 -9.12 -19.47
N SER A 75 19.23 -8.04 -19.50
CA SER A 75 19.68 -6.68 -19.17
C SER A 75 18.92 -6.16 -17.93
N LEU A 76 19.55 -5.27 -17.17
CA LEU A 76 18.96 -4.65 -15.98
C LEU A 76 17.64 -3.93 -16.31
N ASP A 77 17.51 -3.36 -17.50
CA ASP A 77 16.30 -2.68 -17.98
C ASP A 77 15.07 -3.60 -18.09
N ARG A 78 15.25 -4.91 -17.99
CA ARG A 78 14.18 -5.90 -17.95
C ARG A 78 13.64 -6.17 -16.57
N PHE A 79 14.45 -5.90 -15.54
CA PHE A 79 14.07 -6.12 -14.15
C PHE A 79 13.60 -4.84 -13.47
N ILE A 80 14.23 -3.71 -13.79
CA ILE A 80 13.97 -2.41 -13.19
C ILE A 80 13.72 -1.38 -14.28
N LEU A 81 12.59 -0.68 -14.24
CA LEU A 81 12.32 0.44 -15.12
C LEU A 81 13.18 1.65 -14.70
N VAL A 82 14.28 1.91 -15.40
CA VAL A 82 15.23 2.99 -15.06
C VAL A 82 14.53 4.35 -14.94
N LYS A 83 13.63 4.67 -15.87
CA LYS A 83 12.81 5.90 -15.80
C LYS A 83 11.88 5.96 -14.60
N GLY A 84 11.56 4.81 -14.00
CA GLY A 84 10.73 4.69 -12.80
C GLY A 84 11.49 4.84 -11.48
N ILE A 85 12.83 4.84 -11.49
CA ILE A 85 13.65 4.88 -10.27
C ILE A 85 13.27 6.04 -9.34
N PRO A 86 13.11 7.30 -9.80
CA PRO A 86 12.71 8.39 -8.91
C PRO A 86 11.37 8.14 -8.21
N ALA A 87 10.39 7.61 -8.95
CA ALA A 87 9.09 7.23 -8.37
C ALA A 87 9.20 6.01 -7.44
N GLY A 88 10.13 5.08 -7.75
CA GLY A 88 10.41 3.92 -6.91
C GLY A 88 10.97 4.28 -5.54
N VAL A 89 11.92 5.22 -5.50
CA VAL A 89 12.47 5.74 -4.24
C VAL A 89 11.38 6.41 -3.40
N ASP A 90 10.54 7.21 -4.02
CA ASP A 90 9.45 7.90 -3.32
C ASP A 90 8.41 6.92 -2.77
N LEU A 91 8.00 5.95 -3.59
CA LEU A 91 7.09 4.88 -3.18
C LEU A 91 7.67 4.06 -2.02
N LEU A 92 8.96 3.73 -2.06
CA LEU A 92 9.66 3.04 -0.99
C LEU A 92 9.59 3.84 0.31
N MET A 93 9.85 5.16 0.27
CA MET A 93 9.74 6.02 1.44
C MET A 93 8.33 6.02 2.04
N LEU A 94 7.28 6.00 1.22
CA LEU A 94 5.88 5.94 1.66
C LEU A 94 5.45 4.55 2.15
N SER A 95 6.06 3.50 1.62
CA SER A 95 5.75 2.12 2.02
C SER A 95 6.34 1.76 3.39
N ILE A 96 7.39 2.46 3.84
CA ILE A 96 7.97 2.29 5.18
C ILE A 96 6.92 2.54 6.28
N PRO A 97 6.30 3.72 6.40
CA PRO A 97 5.30 3.98 7.42
C PRO A 97 4.01 3.15 7.23
N TYR A 98 3.69 2.74 6.00
CA TYR A 98 2.61 1.78 5.76
C TYR A 98 2.91 0.41 6.40
N GLY A 99 4.11 -0.15 6.17
CA GLY A 99 4.55 -1.41 6.78
C GLY A 99 4.59 -1.35 8.30
N MET A 100 5.06 -0.22 8.88
CA MET A 100 4.98 0.03 10.31
C MET A 100 3.54 -0.03 10.83
N THR A 101 2.60 0.59 10.12
CA THR A 101 1.19 0.66 10.54
C THR A 101 0.52 -0.70 10.51
N THR A 102 0.65 -1.44 9.41
CA THR A 102 0.02 -2.75 9.26
C THR A 102 0.52 -3.78 10.28
N THR A 103 1.75 -3.62 10.76
CA THR A 103 2.37 -4.56 11.71
C THR A 103 2.19 -4.12 13.16
N TYR A 104 2.39 -2.84 13.46
CA TYR A 104 2.55 -2.40 14.84
C TYR A 104 1.40 -1.56 15.41
N VAL A 105 0.39 -1.19 14.60
CA VAL A 105 -0.70 -0.35 15.10
C VAL A 105 -1.49 -1.00 16.24
N ALA A 106 -1.66 -2.32 16.23
CA ALA A 106 -2.30 -3.04 17.32
C ALA A 106 -1.47 -3.03 18.61
N MET A 107 -0.14 -3.12 18.48
CA MET A 107 0.78 -3.04 19.63
C MET A 107 0.83 -1.61 20.16
N TYR A 108 0.85 -0.61 19.29
CA TYR A 108 0.77 0.80 19.67
C TYR A 108 -0.52 1.10 20.44
N ALA A 109 -1.64 0.61 19.96
CA ALA A 109 -2.92 0.77 20.64
C ALA A 109 -2.89 0.21 22.06
N ARG A 110 -2.36 -1.01 22.24
CA ARG A 110 -2.17 -1.62 23.57
C ARG A 110 -1.24 -0.77 24.45
N GLN A 111 -0.18 -0.22 23.89
CA GLN A 111 0.75 0.65 24.61
C GLN A 111 0.06 1.91 25.15
N ILE A 112 -0.88 2.49 24.41
CA ILE A 112 -1.63 3.69 24.85
C ILE A 112 -2.88 3.37 25.64
N GLY A 113 -3.17 2.08 25.95
CA GLY A 113 -4.29 1.65 26.79
C GLY A 113 -5.54 1.17 26.03
N ILE A 114 -5.52 1.13 24.71
CA ILE A 114 -6.62 0.61 23.89
C ILE A 114 -6.46 -0.92 23.78
N THR A 115 -7.24 -1.67 24.56
CA THR A 115 -7.12 -3.14 24.66
C THR A 115 -8.07 -3.90 23.74
N HIS A 116 -9.15 -3.27 23.28
CA HIS A 116 -10.19 -3.90 22.48
C HIS A 116 -10.48 -3.14 21.18
N GLY A 117 -11.05 -3.84 20.20
CA GLY A 117 -11.53 -3.23 18.96
C GLY A 117 -10.44 -2.99 17.90
N MET A 118 -9.28 -3.62 17.98
CA MET A 118 -8.21 -3.43 16.98
C MET A 118 -8.63 -3.83 15.57
N GLY A 119 -9.52 -4.83 15.43
CA GLY A 119 -10.12 -5.18 14.15
C GLY A 119 -10.87 -4.01 13.50
N VAL A 120 -11.48 -3.14 14.31
CA VAL A 120 -12.20 -1.94 13.82
C VAL A 120 -11.25 -0.97 13.11
N PHE A 121 -10.00 -0.81 13.57
CA PHE A 121 -9.02 0.03 12.90
C PHE A 121 -8.81 -0.43 11.44
N PHE A 122 -8.55 -1.71 11.23
CA PHE A 122 -8.35 -2.26 9.89
C PHE A 122 -9.63 -2.26 9.05
N THR A 123 -10.80 -2.47 9.68
CA THR A 123 -12.09 -2.34 8.99
C THR A 123 -12.31 -0.92 8.48
N LEU A 124 -12.08 0.11 9.30
CA LEU A 124 -12.18 1.50 8.90
C LEU A 124 -11.16 1.85 7.81
N MET A 125 -9.93 1.35 7.91
CA MET A 125 -8.92 1.53 6.88
C MET A 125 -9.35 0.86 5.55
N ALA A 126 -9.94 -0.34 5.59
CA ALA A 126 -10.48 -1.02 4.41
C ALA A 126 -11.64 -0.24 3.78
N VAL A 127 -12.56 0.28 4.60
CA VAL A 127 -13.66 1.15 4.14
C VAL A 127 -13.11 2.42 3.49
N GLY A 128 -12.10 3.06 4.10
CA GLY A 128 -11.42 4.22 3.51
C GLY A 128 -10.80 3.92 2.15
N MET A 129 -10.12 2.77 2.01
CA MET A 129 -9.57 2.32 0.73
C MET A 129 -10.67 2.10 -0.32
N ALA A 130 -11.80 1.50 0.06
CA ALA A 130 -12.93 1.28 -0.84
C ALA A 130 -13.54 2.60 -1.32
N ILE A 131 -13.78 3.55 -0.39
CA ILE A 131 -14.29 4.89 -0.71
C ILE A 131 -13.37 5.62 -1.67
N SER A 132 -12.04 5.56 -1.42
CA SER A 132 -11.06 6.24 -2.25
C SER A 132 -11.12 5.82 -3.72
N ARG A 133 -11.46 4.56 -4.00
CA ARG A 133 -11.55 4.02 -5.36
C ARG A 133 -12.60 4.69 -6.22
N ILE A 134 -13.72 5.11 -5.60
CA ILE A 134 -14.83 5.76 -6.30
C ILE A 134 -14.39 7.13 -6.86
N PHE A 135 -13.54 7.84 -6.11
CA PHE A 135 -13.14 9.21 -6.45
C PHE A 135 -11.80 9.27 -7.19
N SER A 136 -10.81 8.48 -6.76
CA SER A 136 -9.44 8.54 -7.31
C SER A 136 -9.37 8.04 -8.74
N GLY A 137 -10.07 6.96 -9.09
CA GLY A 137 -10.08 6.39 -10.43
C GLY A 137 -10.45 7.41 -11.50
N ARG A 138 -11.57 8.12 -11.30
CA ARG A 138 -12.04 9.17 -12.24
C ARG A 138 -11.03 10.30 -12.46
N GLN A 139 -10.25 10.66 -11.44
CA GLN A 139 -9.24 11.73 -11.55
C GLN A 139 -7.98 11.22 -12.24
N VAL A 140 -7.59 9.97 -11.99
CA VAL A 140 -6.47 9.30 -12.68
C VAL A 140 -6.78 9.17 -14.17
N ASP A 141 -8.00 8.78 -14.55
CA ASP A 141 -8.45 8.67 -15.94
C ASP A 141 -8.43 10.01 -16.68
N LYS A 142 -8.61 11.13 -15.95
CA LYS A 142 -8.46 12.49 -16.48
C LYS A 142 -7.00 12.96 -16.61
N GLY A 143 -6.02 12.07 -16.44
CA GLY A 143 -4.59 12.37 -16.54
C GLY A 143 -4.01 13.16 -15.37
N ARG A 144 -4.73 13.29 -14.24
CA ARG A 144 -4.28 14.06 -13.06
C ARG A 144 -3.53 13.20 -12.04
N VAL A 145 -2.73 12.24 -12.51
CA VAL A 145 -2.05 11.23 -11.69
C VAL A 145 -1.21 11.86 -10.57
N THR A 146 -0.37 12.84 -10.90
CA THR A 146 0.51 13.50 -9.93
C THR A 146 -0.25 14.25 -8.83
N ARG A 147 -1.37 14.89 -9.18
CA ARG A 147 -2.23 15.56 -8.18
C ARG A 147 -2.89 14.57 -7.23
N VAL A 148 -3.37 13.45 -7.76
CA VAL A 148 -4.02 12.39 -6.97
C VAL A 148 -3.04 11.81 -5.97
N ILE A 149 -1.80 11.54 -6.39
CA ILE A 149 -0.73 11.08 -5.52
C ILE A 149 -0.46 12.11 -4.42
N ALA A 150 -0.23 13.39 -4.78
CA ALA A 150 0.07 14.44 -3.83
C ALA A 150 -1.03 14.60 -2.76
N TRP A 151 -2.30 14.59 -3.14
CA TRP A 151 -3.41 14.64 -2.18
C TRP A 151 -3.41 13.46 -1.21
N GLY A 152 -3.17 12.24 -1.72
CA GLY A 152 -3.02 11.05 -0.87
C GLY A 152 -1.87 11.17 0.12
N MET A 153 -0.71 11.69 -0.33
CA MET A 153 0.48 11.89 0.51
C MET A 153 0.24 12.92 1.62
N TYR A 154 -0.42 14.06 1.32
CA TYR A 154 -0.77 15.06 2.34
C TYR A 154 -1.70 14.47 3.40
N LEU A 155 -2.72 13.72 2.97
CA LEU A 155 -3.65 13.09 3.90
C LEU A 155 -2.96 12.09 4.81
N VAL A 156 -2.11 11.23 4.24
CA VAL A 156 -1.32 10.23 5.00
C VAL A 156 -0.35 10.92 5.98
N CYS A 157 0.28 12.02 5.57
CA CYS A 157 1.16 12.81 6.42
C CYS A 157 0.43 13.33 7.66
N LEU A 158 -0.74 13.95 7.47
CA LEU A 158 -1.59 14.42 8.58
C LEU A 158 -1.99 13.28 9.50
N CYS A 159 -2.33 12.12 8.95
CA CYS A 159 -2.68 10.94 9.72
C CYS A 159 -1.53 10.43 10.59
N PHE A 160 -0.29 10.43 10.09
CA PHE A 160 0.86 10.02 10.89
C PHE A 160 1.20 11.00 12.01
N PHE A 161 1.06 12.30 11.79
CA PHE A 161 1.17 13.29 12.88
C PHE A 161 0.07 13.08 13.92
N ALA A 162 -1.17 12.83 13.50
CA ALA A 162 -2.27 12.55 14.41
C ALA A 162 -2.03 11.26 15.21
N LEU A 163 -1.57 10.16 14.56
CA LEU A 163 -1.20 8.93 15.27
C LEU A 163 -0.09 9.17 16.29
N SER A 164 0.97 9.88 15.94
CA SER A 164 2.05 10.16 16.88
C SER A 164 1.59 10.97 18.09
N SER A 165 0.55 11.78 17.93
CA SER A 165 -0.03 12.60 19.00
C SER A 165 -0.99 11.84 19.92
N CYS A 166 -1.49 10.65 19.51
CA CYS A 166 -2.49 9.90 20.29
C CYS A 166 -1.99 9.52 21.69
N ALA A 167 -0.71 9.18 21.86
CA ALA A 167 -0.15 8.85 23.18
C ALA A 167 -0.21 10.04 24.17
N MET A 168 0.03 11.24 23.68
CA MET A 168 -0.09 12.47 24.48
C MET A 168 -1.56 12.80 24.76
N LEU A 169 -2.41 12.70 23.74
CA LEU A 169 -3.84 12.97 23.85
C LEU A 169 -4.54 12.00 24.79
N MET A 170 -4.12 10.74 24.86
CA MET A 170 -4.68 9.75 25.77
C MET A 170 -4.53 10.16 27.25
N ARG A 171 -3.44 10.86 27.58
CA ARG A 171 -3.20 11.39 28.95
C ARG A 171 -4.07 12.61 29.26
N LEU A 172 -4.49 13.38 28.25
CA LEU A 172 -5.26 14.61 28.40
C LEU A 172 -6.77 14.35 28.29
N ASN A 173 -7.17 13.56 27.32
CA ASN A 173 -8.58 13.24 27.03
C ASN A 173 -8.66 11.90 26.28
N GLU A 174 -9.02 10.85 27.00
CA GLU A 174 -9.13 9.48 26.47
C GLU A 174 -10.13 9.41 25.32
N THR A 175 -11.32 9.98 25.49
CA THR A 175 -12.38 9.95 24.48
C THR A 175 -11.92 10.60 23.16
N LEU A 176 -11.28 11.75 23.24
CA LEU A 176 -10.76 12.45 22.06
C LEU A 176 -9.68 11.62 21.37
N SER A 177 -8.76 11.00 22.13
CA SER A 177 -7.72 10.14 21.58
C SER A 177 -8.29 8.92 20.85
N LEU A 178 -9.32 8.28 21.39
CA LEU A 178 -10.02 7.16 20.74
C LEU A 178 -10.65 7.58 19.41
N TRP A 179 -11.37 8.72 19.40
CA TRP A 179 -11.96 9.22 18.16
C TRP A 179 -10.91 9.55 17.09
N ILE A 180 -9.78 10.14 17.49
CA ILE A 180 -8.67 10.44 16.57
C ILE A 180 -8.05 9.15 16.08
N PHE A 181 -7.75 8.19 16.96
CA PHE A 181 -7.11 6.93 16.61
C PHE A 181 -7.92 6.15 15.56
N PHE A 182 -9.20 5.94 15.79
CA PHE A 182 -10.06 5.22 14.85
C PHE A 182 -10.42 6.07 13.63
N GLY A 183 -10.60 7.37 13.78
CA GLY A 183 -10.83 8.29 12.66
C GLY A 183 -9.65 8.32 11.68
N VAL A 184 -8.43 8.34 12.21
CA VAL A 184 -7.20 8.27 11.40
C VAL A 184 -7.16 7.01 10.55
N ALA A 185 -7.66 5.86 11.04
CA ALA A 185 -7.70 4.64 10.25
C ALA A 185 -8.47 4.80 8.93
N LEU A 186 -9.63 5.44 8.98
CA LEU A 186 -10.43 5.72 7.79
C LEU A 186 -9.68 6.62 6.80
N PHE A 187 -9.09 7.71 7.31
CA PHE A 187 -8.35 8.66 6.47
C PHE A 187 -7.04 8.10 5.92
N LEU A 188 -6.32 7.26 6.68
CA LEU A 188 -5.18 6.48 6.17
C LEU A 188 -5.62 5.58 5.02
N GLY A 189 -6.76 4.90 5.18
CA GLY A 189 -7.35 4.08 4.11
C GLY A 189 -7.63 4.89 2.86
N VAL A 190 -8.25 6.08 2.98
CA VAL A 190 -8.48 6.98 1.85
C VAL A 190 -7.18 7.43 1.21
N GLY A 191 -6.18 7.82 1.99
CA GLY A 191 -4.89 8.29 1.50
C GLY A 191 -4.12 7.20 0.75
N PHE A 192 -3.92 6.04 1.37
CA PHE A 192 -3.24 4.90 0.75
C PHE A 192 -4.00 4.34 -0.46
N GLY A 193 -5.32 4.20 -0.33
CA GLY A 193 -6.18 3.72 -1.40
C GLY A 193 -6.23 4.67 -2.61
N THR A 194 -5.94 5.95 -2.41
CA THR A 194 -5.84 6.96 -3.46
C THR A 194 -4.47 6.93 -4.13
N MET A 195 -3.39 6.99 -3.35
CA MET A 195 -2.05 7.20 -3.90
C MET A 195 -1.43 5.93 -4.50
N PHE A 196 -1.60 4.75 -3.88
CA PHE A 196 -0.92 3.55 -4.37
C PHE A 196 -1.36 3.10 -5.78
N PRO A 197 -2.66 3.06 -6.12
CA PRO A 197 -3.06 2.79 -7.50
C PRO A 197 -2.61 3.87 -8.48
N ALA A 198 -2.57 5.13 -8.04
CA ALA A 198 -2.08 6.22 -8.86
C ALA A 198 -0.57 6.10 -9.13
N PHE A 199 0.24 5.65 -8.15
CA PHE A 199 1.64 5.29 -8.38
C PHE A 199 1.79 4.16 -9.40
N ASN A 200 1.01 3.09 -9.30
CA ASN A 200 1.06 2.01 -10.30
C ASN A 200 0.77 2.57 -11.71
N THR A 201 -0.24 3.43 -11.84
CA THR A 201 -0.54 4.11 -13.11
C THR A 201 0.63 4.99 -13.59
N LEU A 202 1.29 5.70 -12.67
CA LEU A 202 2.48 6.51 -12.96
C LEU A 202 3.59 5.65 -13.56
N PHE A 203 3.91 4.51 -12.95
CA PHE A 203 4.92 3.58 -13.45
C PHE A 203 4.55 3.03 -14.84
N VAL A 204 3.31 2.62 -15.04
CA VAL A 204 2.83 2.10 -16.33
C VAL A 204 2.90 3.17 -17.44
N ASN A 205 2.63 4.43 -17.08
CA ASN A 205 2.67 5.54 -18.04
C ASN A 205 4.10 5.99 -18.40
N LEU A 206 5.10 5.67 -17.58
CA LEU A 206 6.53 5.87 -17.89
C LEU A 206 7.09 4.77 -18.79
N ALA A 207 6.42 3.63 -18.91
CA ALA A 207 6.91 2.46 -19.61
C ALA A 207 6.32 2.32 -21.01
N PRO A 208 7.13 1.96 -22.02
CA PRO A 208 6.63 1.55 -23.32
C PRO A 208 5.81 0.24 -23.19
N ASN A 209 4.99 -0.05 -24.19
CA ASN A 209 4.06 -1.18 -24.15
C ASN A 209 4.72 -2.55 -23.87
N ASN A 210 5.94 -2.75 -24.33
CA ASN A 210 6.71 -3.98 -24.14
C ASN A 210 7.37 -4.08 -22.75
N GLN A 211 7.43 -2.98 -21.96
CA GLN A 211 8.05 -2.93 -20.63
C GLN A 211 7.04 -2.70 -19.48
N ARG A 212 5.74 -2.82 -19.73
CA ARG A 212 4.72 -2.65 -18.68
C ARG A 212 4.86 -3.66 -17.52
N GLY A 213 5.28 -4.88 -17.83
CA GLY A 213 5.59 -5.88 -16.80
C GLY A 213 6.74 -5.44 -15.91
N THR A 214 7.81 -4.88 -16.49
CA THR A 214 8.94 -4.31 -15.75
C THR A 214 8.52 -3.11 -14.88
N ALA A 215 7.64 -2.26 -15.39
CA ALA A 215 7.09 -1.13 -14.62
C ALA A 215 6.34 -1.61 -13.38
N THR A 216 5.45 -2.59 -13.53
CA THR A 216 4.71 -3.17 -12.40
C THR A 216 5.65 -3.90 -11.44
N SER A 217 6.65 -4.62 -11.95
CA SER A 217 7.67 -5.26 -11.10
C SER A 217 8.45 -4.23 -10.28
N THR A 218 8.88 -3.12 -10.90
CA THR A 218 9.61 -2.05 -10.20
C THR A 218 8.74 -1.40 -9.12
N TYR A 219 7.46 -1.16 -9.42
CA TYR A 219 6.48 -0.68 -8.46
C TYR A 219 6.37 -1.62 -7.26
N LEU A 220 6.13 -2.93 -7.49
CA LEU A 220 5.96 -3.93 -6.43
C LEU A 220 7.23 -4.10 -5.61
N THR A 221 8.41 -4.14 -6.25
CA THR A 221 9.69 -4.24 -5.55
C THR A 221 9.92 -3.04 -4.62
N SER A 222 9.66 -1.82 -5.09
CA SER A 222 9.78 -0.62 -4.25
C SER A 222 8.82 -0.66 -3.06
N TRP A 223 7.60 -1.14 -3.30
CA TRP A 223 6.58 -1.32 -2.27
C TRP A 223 7.00 -2.34 -1.22
N ASP A 224 7.37 -3.55 -1.63
CA ASP A 224 7.69 -4.66 -0.72
C ASP A 224 8.96 -4.39 0.08
N VAL A 225 10.01 -3.83 -0.56
CA VAL A 225 11.24 -3.41 0.12
C VAL A 225 10.93 -2.35 1.17
N GLY A 226 10.10 -1.36 0.83
CA GLY A 226 9.67 -0.32 1.78
C GLY A 226 8.92 -0.90 2.98
N ILE A 227 7.98 -1.81 2.77
CA ILE A 227 7.27 -2.51 3.86
C ILE A 227 8.28 -3.27 4.74
N GLY A 228 9.19 -4.04 4.15
CA GLY A 228 10.21 -4.79 4.89
C GLY A 228 11.10 -3.90 5.75
N ILE A 229 11.57 -2.78 5.20
CA ILE A 229 12.31 -1.76 5.96
C ILE A 229 11.44 -1.19 7.08
N GLY A 230 10.17 -0.93 6.82
CA GLY A 230 9.20 -0.42 7.80
C GLY A 230 9.00 -1.35 8.99
N LEU A 231 8.93 -2.67 8.75
CA LEU A 231 8.88 -3.67 9.81
C LEU A 231 10.11 -3.59 10.72
N LEU A 232 11.30 -3.55 10.13
CA LEU A 232 12.56 -3.51 10.87
C LEU A 232 12.71 -2.19 11.66
N LEU A 233 12.53 -1.06 10.99
CA LEU A 233 12.70 0.26 11.62
C LEU A 233 11.61 0.54 12.66
N GLY A 234 10.36 0.19 12.39
CA GLY A 234 9.26 0.39 13.33
C GLY A 234 9.46 -0.38 14.63
N GLY A 235 9.86 -1.66 14.54
CA GLY A 235 10.19 -2.49 15.69
C GLY A 235 11.42 -1.99 16.45
N TYR A 236 12.48 -1.60 15.74
CA TYR A 236 13.69 -1.06 16.33
C TYR A 236 13.44 0.25 17.10
N ILE A 237 12.76 1.22 16.47
CA ILE A 237 12.42 2.50 17.13
C ILE A 237 11.53 2.26 18.35
N ALA A 238 10.55 1.37 18.25
CA ALA A 238 9.67 1.04 19.36
C ALA A 238 10.41 0.37 20.53
N GLN A 239 11.43 -0.44 20.23
CA GLN A 239 12.25 -1.11 21.26
C GLN A 239 13.15 -0.14 22.02
N ILE A 240 13.79 0.81 21.33
CA ILE A 240 14.70 1.80 21.96
C ILE A 240 13.95 3.02 22.51
N SER A 241 12.68 3.18 22.14
CA SER A 241 11.87 4.33 22.52
C SER A 241 10.39 3.92 22.69
N THR A 242 9.49 4.46 21.87
CA THR A 242 8.04 4.23 21.95
C THR A 242 7.43 4.22 20.54
N PHE A 243 6.23 3.63 20.39
CA PHE A 243 5.54 3.61 19.09
C PHE A 243 5.12 4.99 18.60
N ASP A 244 4.76 5.93 19.48
CA ASP A 244 4.45 7.31 19.10
C ASP A 244 5.62 8.00 18.38
N LYS A 245 6.86 7.75 18.82
CA LYS A 245 8.06 8.23 18.12
C LYS A 245 8.33 7.53 16.81
N ALA A 246 7.98 6.23 16.72
CA ALA A 246 8.03 5.52 15.43
C ALA A 246 7.04 6.14 14.43
N TYR A 247 5.82 6.48 14.86
CA TYR A 247 4.85 7.19 14.00
C TYR A 247 5.28 8.62 13.67
N LEU A 248 5.94 9.32 14.60
CA LEU A 248 6.54 10.62 14.30
C LEU A 248 7.64 10.51 13.23
N PHE A 249 8.50 9.51 13.32
CA PHE A 249 9.47 9.19 12.27
C PHE A 249 8.78 8.95 10.92
N GLY A 250 7.70 8.15 10.90
CA GLY A 250 6.87 7.93 9.71
C GLY A 250 6.29 9.23 9.13
N ALA A 251 5.83 10.14 9.99
CA ALA A 251 5.36 11.46 9.59
C ALA A 251 6.47 12.30 8.94
N CYS A 252 7.64 12.39 9.57
CA CYS A 252 8.80 13.12 9.03
C CYS A 252 9.26 12.52 7.69
N LEU A 253 9.30 11.20 7.59
CA LEU A 253 9.64 10.52 6.33
C LEU A 253 8.63 10.83 5.22
N THR A 254 7.34 10.89 5.55
CA THR A 254 6.28 11.25 4.60
C THR A 254 6.42 12.72 4.16
N VAL A 255 6.78 13.64 5.05
CA VAL A 255 7.10 15.05 4.66
C VAL A 255 8.26 15.09 3.68
N THR A 256 9.34 14.34 3.97
CA THR A 256 10.51 14.26 3.07
C THR A 256 10.12 13.70 1.70
N SER A 257 9.28 12.66 1.68
CA SER A 257 8.73 12.06 0.47
C SER A 257 7.88 13.08 -0.31
N ILE A 258 7.00 13.87 0.33
CA ILE A 258 6.21 14.92 -0.32
C ILE A 258 7.12 15.95 -1.02
N VAL A 259 8.17 16.40 -0.36
CA VAL A 259 9.12 17.35 -0.93
C VAL A 259 9.84 16.73 -2.13
N TYR A 260 10.32 15.50 -1.98
CA TYR A 260 10.99 14.77 -3.05
C TYR A 260 10.05 14.50 -4.24
N PHE A 261 8.80 14.14 -3.98
CA PHE A 261 7.79 13.95 -5.02
C PHE A 261 7.59 15.20 -5.86
N GLN A 262 7.40 16.35 -5.20
CA GLN A 262 7.12 17.60 -5.90
C GLN A 262 8.32 18.12 -6.69
N TRP A 263 9.54 18.01 -6.14
CA TRP A 263 10.74 18.55 -6.79
C TRP A 263 11.33 17.63 -7.83
N LYS A 264 11.24 16.31 -7.63
CA LYS A 264 11.91 15.33 -8.49
C LYS A 264 10.94 14.48 -9.29
N VAL A 265 9.98 13.84 -8.61
CA VAL A 265 9.15 12.79 -9.23
C VAL A 265 8.11 13.41 -10.17
N ALA A 266 7.34 14.39 -9.73
CA ALA A 266 6.28 14.98 -10.55
C ALA A 266 6.85 15.68 -11.82
N PRO A 267 7.91 16.52 -11.74
CA PRO A 267 8.51 17.09 -12.96
C PRO A 267 9.14 16.03 -13.86
N HIS A 268 9.75 14.99 -13.29
CA HIS A 268 10.31 13.89 -14.07
C HIS A 268 9.22 13.12 -14.83
N PHE A 269 8.12 12.84 -14.16
CA PHE A 269 6.96 12.17 -14.77
C PHE A 269 6.39 13.00 -15.91
N GLU A 270 6.12 14.29 -15.70
CA GLU A 270 5.54 15.16 -16.73
C GLU A 270 6.41 15.26 -17.99
N ARG A 271 7.75 15.19 -17.84
CA ARG A 271 8.69 15.22 -18.97
C ARG A 271 8.81 13.88 -19.69
N ASN A 272 8.59 12.76 -19.02
CA ASN A 272 8.90 11.42 -19.53
C ASN A 272 7.67 10.54 -19.76
N LYS A 273 6.47 11.00 -19.36
CA LYS A 273 5.23 10.24 -19.56
C LYS A 273 4.97 10.00 -21.04
N LEU A 274 4.55 8.81 -21.37
CA LEU A 274 4.23 8.38 -22.73
C LEU A 274 2.73 8.50 -23.05
N ARG A 275 1.91 8.76 -22.00
CA ARG A 275 0.45 8.87 -22.09
C ARG A 275 -0.10 9.85 -21.10
#